data_75c7c8f94114415778897eb26018916e
#
_entry.id   75c7c8f94114415778897eb26018916e
#
_cell.length_a   1.000
_cell.length_b   1.000
_cell.length_c   1.000
_cell.angle_alpha   90.00
_cell.angle_beta   90.00
_cell.angle_gamma   90.00
#
_symmetry.space_group_name_H-M   'P 1'
#
loop_
_entity.id
_entity.type
_entity.pdbx_description
1 polymer ?
#
loop_
_entity_poly.entity_id
_entity_poly.type
_entity_poly.pdbx_seq_one_letter_code
_entity_poly.pdbx_strand_id
1 'polypeptide(L)'
;GKLDPLIGRETELERTMQVLCRRRKNNPVFVGDPGVGKTAMAEGLAQKIQKKDVPDLLKDIQIFSLDLGGLLAGTKFRGDFEQRLKGVIAELQKRPKAILFIDEIHTIVGAGATSSGSMDASNILKPVLASGEIRCIGSSTFEEFKNHFEKDRALSRRFEKIEIMEPPVSETIQILKGLRSRYEEHHGYVYTDSALKAAAELSVKYPITALAATTPAMTAASSNPPVKSDTPAAIPNRATG
;
A
#
# COMPACT_ATOMS: atom_id res chain seq x y z
N GLY A 1 -13.00 7.83 -5.44
CA GLY A 1 -12.74 8.98 -4.57
C GLY A 1 -12.33 8.63 -3.14
N LYS A 2 -12.30 7.31 -2.80
CA LYS A 2 -11.91 6.85 -1.45
C LYS A 2 -10.40 6.61 -1.30
N LEU A 3 -9.69 6.38 -2.40
CA LEU A 3 -8.24 6.16 -2.37
C LEU A 3 -7.52 7.51 -2.40
N ASP A 4 -6.40 7.58 -1.68
CA ASP A 4 -5.52 8.72 -1.72
C ASP A 4 -4.77 8.80 -3.07
N PRO A 5 -4.49 10.00 -3.58
CA PRO A 5 -3.71 10.13 -4.80
C PRO A 5 -2.28 9.67 -4.57
N LEU A 6 -1.73 8.88 -5.48
CA LEU A 6 -0.30 8.60 -5.51
C LEU A 6 0.43 9.82 -6.07
N ILE A 7 1.38 10.33 -5.30
CA ILE A 7 2.21 11.49 -5.67
C ILE A 7 3.63 11.00 -5.89
N GLY A 8 4.21 11.40 -7.02
CA GLY A 8 5.51 10.87 -7.44
C GLY A 8 5.42 9.42 -7.90
N ARG A 9 6.55 8.73 -7.94
CA ARG A 9 6.65 7.31 -8.28
C ARG A 9 6.30 6.97 -9.74
N GLU A 10 6.37 7.94 -10.64
CA GLU A 10 6.08 7.76 -12.07
C GLU A 10 6.96 6.66 -12.67
N THR A 11 8.25 6.69 -12.36
CA THR A 11 9.24 5.72 -12.87
C THR A 11 8.92 4.29 -12.41
N GLU A 12 8.60 4.11 -11.12
CA GLU A 12 8.26 2.80 -10.56
C GLU A 12 6.91 2.31 -11.11
N LEU A 13 5.92 3.20 -11.31
CA LEU A 13 4.66 2.87 -11.94
C LEU A 13 4.83 2.46 -13.41
N GLU A 14 5.62 3.20 -14.19
CA GLU A 14 5.95 2.85 -15.56
C GLU A 14 6.62 1.47 -15.63
N ARG A 15 7.58 1.23 -14.74
CA ARG A 15 8.25 -0.07 -14.64
C ARG A 15 7.27 -1.18 -14.30
N THR A 16 6.33 -0.91 -13.39
CA THR A 16 5.27 -1.86 -13.01
C THR A 16 4.39 -2.21 -14.20
N MET A 17 3.94 -1.21 -14.96
CA MET A 17 3.15 -1.42 -16.17
C MET A 17 3.92 -2.20 -17.25
N GLN A 18 5.19 -1.88 -17.45
CA GLN A 18 6.07 -2.62 -18.36
C GLN A 18 6.19 -4.10 -17.98
N VAL A 19 6.38 -4.38 -16.68
CA VAL A 19 6.45 -5.76 -16.16
C VAL A 19 5.14 -6.49 -16.39
N LEU A 20 4.01 -5.88 -16.06
CA LEU A 20 2.68 -6.45 -16.26
C LEU A 20 2.35 -6.74 -17.73
N CYS A 21 2.93 -6.00 -18.67
CA CYS A 21 2.75 -6.24 -20.11
C CYS A 21 3.65 -7.34 -20.68
N ARG A 22 4.58 -7.90 -19.91
CA ARG A 22 5.48 -8.96 -20.39
C ARG A 22 4.75 -10.30 -20.58
N ARG A 23 5.28 -11.11 -21.45
CA ARG A 23 4.80 -12.49 -21.65
C ARG A 23 5.22 -13.44 -20.51
N ARG A 24 6.38 -13.21 -19.92
CA ARG A 24 6.95 -14.01 -18.83
C ARG A 24 7.51 -13.09 -17.77
N LYS A 25 7.61 -13.58 -16.53
CA LYS A 25 8.08 -12.80 -15.39
C LYS A 25 7.29 -11.49 -15.27
N ASN A 26 5.97 -11.64 -15.39
CA ASN A 26 4.99 -10.56 -15.51
C ASN A 26 4.27 -10.23 -14.20
N ASN A 27 4.75 -10.74 -13.08
CA ASN A 27 4.24 -10.42 -11.75
C ASN A 27 5.25 -9.48 -11.07
N PRO A 28 4.97 -8.18 -10.89
CA PRO A 28 5.83 -7.29 -10.13
C PRO A 28 5.74 -7.61 -8.63
N VAL A 29 6.86 -7.46 -7.94
CA VAL A 29 6.89 -7.45 -6.48
C VAL A 29 7.59 -6.18 -6.01
N PHE A 30 6.87 -5.35 -5.26
CA PHE A 30 7.39 -4.12 -4.66
C PHE A 30 8.23 -4.48 -3.44
N VAL A 31 9.49 -4.13 -3.48
CA VAL A 31 10.45 -4.45 -2.41
C VAL A 31 11.01 -3.14 -1.85
N GLY A 32 10.89 -2.96 -0.55
CA GLY A 32 11.35 -1.74 0.13
C GLY A 32 11.08 -1.82 1.62
N ASP A 33 11.62 -0.87 2.36
CA ASP A 33 11.45 -0.79 3.80
C ASP A 33 9.97 -0.60 4.20
N PRO A 34 9.58 -0.91 5.44
CA PRO A 34 8.24 -0.61 5.93
C PRO A 34 7.91 0.89 5.80
N GLY A 35 6.69 1.22 5.37
CA GLY A 35 6.23 2.61 5.30
C GLY A 35 6.62 3.41 4.05
N VAL A 36 7.44 2.87 3.12
CA VAL A 36 7.86 3.60 1.90
C VAL A 36 6.76 3.75 0.83
N GLY A 37 5.54 3.25 1.06
CA GLY A 37 4.41 3.40 0.17
C GLY A 37 4.17 2.26 -0.81
N LYS A 38 4.59 1.02 -0.50
CA LYS A 38 4.39 -0.17 -1.37
C LYS A 38 2.91 -0.43 -1.69
N THR A 39 2.03 -0.33 -0.70
CA THR A 39 0.58 -0.51 -0.87
C THR A 39 0.00 0.62 -1.73
N ALA A 40 0.43 1.87 -1.50
CA ALA A 40 0.03 3.03 -2.29
C ALA A 40 0.38 2.89 -3.80
N MET A 41 1.45 2.16 -4.14
CA MET A 41 1.80 1.85 -5.53
C MET A 41 0.72 1.02 -6.23
N ALA A 42 0.16 0.01 -5.57
CA ALA A 42 -0.92 -0.81 -6.12
C ALA A 42 -2.22 0.01 -6.28
N GLU A 43 -2.52 0.87 -5.31
CA GLU A 43 -3.67 1.77 -5.36
C GLU A 43 -3.51 2.82 -6.47
N GLY A 44 -2.33 3.42 -6.60
CA GLY A 44 -2.01 4.37 -7.66
C GLY A 44 -2.13 3.76 -9.06
N LEU A 45 -1.67 2.51 -9.21
CA LEU A 45 -1.86 1.76 -10.46
C LEU A 45 -3.35 1.54 -10.75
N ALA A 46 -4.15 1.17 -9.75
CA ALA A 46 -5.59 0.99 -9.91
C ALA A 46 -6.28 2.30 -10.35
N GLN A 47 -5.87 3.45 -9.80
CA GLN A 47 -6.36 4.76 -10.22
C GLN A 47 -5.98 5.10 -11.67
N LYS A 48 -4.75 4.79 -12.10
CA LYS A 48 -4.33 4.97 -13.49
C LYS A 48 -5.13 4.09 -14.45
N ILE A 49 -5.40 2.85 -14.08
CA ILE A 49 -6.24 1.93 -14.86
C ILE A 49 -7.66 2.51 -15.00
N GLN A 50 -8.24 2.99 -13.92
CA GLN A 50 -9.58 3.60 -13.92
C GLN A 50 -9.64 4.85 -14.84
N LYS A 51 -8.59 5.67 -14.83
CA LYS A 51 -8.45 6.85 -15.71
C LYS A 51 -8.10 6.48 -17.15
N LYS A 52 -7.86 5.20 -17.43
CA LYS A 52 -7.35 4.68 -18.71
C LYS A 52 -5.99 5.26 -19.14
N ASP A 53 -5.23 5.76 -18.18
CA ASP A 53 -3.86 6.27 -18.32
C ASP A 53 -2.84 5.12 -18.18
N VAL A 54 -3.03 4.09 -18.99
CA VAL A 54 -2.23 2.86 -19.00
C VAL A 54 -2.18 2.28 -20.41
N PRO A 55 -1.19 1.43 -20.74
CA PRO A 55 -1.16 0.68 -22.00
C PRO A 55 -2.45 -0.10 -22.24
N ASP A 56 -2.80 -0.31 -23.51
CA ASP A 56 -4.06 -0.97 -23.94
C ASP A 56 -4.28 -2.33 -23.27
N LEU A 57 -3.21 -3.09 -23.05
CA LEU A 57 -3.27 -4.38 -22.37
C LEU A 57 -3.75 -4.31 -20.92
N LEU A 58 -3.70 -3.13 -20.30
CA LEU A 58 -4.04 -2.92 -18.90
C LEU A 58 -5.36 -2.15 -18.70
N LYS A 59 -5.97 -1.57 -19.76
CA LYS A 59 -7.13 -0.65 -19.66
C LYS A 59 -8.37 -1.22 -18.96
N ASP A 60 -8.59 -2.53 -19.05
CA ASP A 60 -9.78 -3.15 -18.48
C ASP A 60 -9.45 -4.11 -17.33
N ILE A 61 -8.24 -4.00 -16.80
CA ILE A 61 -7.80 -4.83 -15.68
C ILE A 61 -8.45 -4.34 -14.39
N GLN A 62 -8.79 -5.30 -13.53
CA GLN A 62 -9.24 -5.05 -12.17
C GLN A 62 -8.20 -5.58 -11.19
N ILE A 63 -7.83 -4.77 -10.21
CA ILE A 63 -6.92 -5.17 -9.14
C ILE A 63 -7.77 -5.54 -7.92
N PHE A 64 -7.59 -6.75 -7.42
CA PHE A 64 -8.23 -7.27 -6.21
C PHE A 64 -7.19 -7.40 -5.12
N SER A 65 -7.42 -6.78 -3.97
CA SER A 65 -6.57 -6.95 -2.80
C SER A 65 -7.00 -8.18 -2.00
N LEU A 66 -6.04 -9.04 -1.67
CA LEU A 66 -6.28 -10.21 -0.83
C LEU A 66 -6.11 -9.82 0.64
N ASP A 67 -7.22 -9.82 1.36
CA ASP A 67 -7.23 -9.68 2.82
C ASP A 67 -7.16 -11.06 3.49
N LEU A 68 -5.96 -11.48 3.85
CA LEU A 68 -5.75 -12.74 4.55
C LEU A 68 -6.33 -12.73 5.97
N GLY A 69 -6.29 -11.57 6.64
CA GLY A 69 -6.87 -11.40 7.97
C GLY A 69 -8.39 -11.61 7.95
N GLY A 70 -9.06 -11.00 6.97
CA GLY A 70 -10.50 -11.17 6.74
C GLY A 70 -10.88 -12.61 6.38
N LEU A 71 -10.04 -13.31 5.63
CA LEU A 71 -10.28 -14.72 5.30
C LEU A 71 -10.16 -15.64 6.52
N LEU A 72 -9.26 -15.31 7.45
CA LEU A 72 -9.07 -16.05 8.72
C LEU A 72 -10.17 -15.72 9.74
N ALA A 73 -10.74 -14.52 9.68
CA ALA A 73 -11.75 -14.10 10.64
C ALA A 73 -12.99 -14.99 10.60
N GLY A 74 -13.40 -15.49 11.77
CA GLY A 74 -14.56 -16.35 11.93
C GLY A 74 -14.40 -17.79 11.43
N THR A 75 -13.20 -18.23 11.05
CA THR A 75 -12.91 -19.64 10.79
C THR A 75 -12.64 -20.35 12.11
N LYS A 76 -13.39 -21.42 12.40
CA LYS A 76 -13.17 -22.27 13.59
C LYS A 76 -12.22 -23.42 13.29
N PHE A 77 -12.16 -23.85 12.05
CA PHE A 77 -11.37 -24.99 11.60
C PHE A 77 -10.47 -24.62 10.42
N ARG A 78 -9.33 -25.26 10.34
CA ARG A 78 -8.35 -25.12 9.26
C ARG A 78 -8.98 -25.28 7.87
N GLY A 79 -9.86 -26.26 7.71
CA GLY A 79 -10.53 -26.54 6.44
C GLY A 79 -11.41 -25.39 5.92
N ASP A 80 -12.00 -24.60 6.80
CA ASP A 80 -12.84 -23.47 6.41
C ASP A 80 -12.02 -22.37 5.70
N PHE A 81 -10.84 -22.06 6.23
CA PHE A 81 -9.91 -21.11 5.60
C PHE A 81 -9.44 -21.61 4.22
N GLU A 82 -9.00 -22.86 4.14
CA GLU A 82 -8.56 -23.44 2.88
C GLU A 82 -9.68 -23.41 1.82
N GLN A 83 -10.89 -23.73 2.21
CA GLN A 83 -12.04 -23.71 1.30
C GLN A 83 -12.37 -22.30 0.81
N ARG A 84 -12.34 -21.30 1.70
CA ARG A 84 -12.53 -19.88 1.34
C ARG A 84 -11.45 -19.39 0.38
N LEU A 85 -10.20 -19.68 0.67
CA LEU A 85 -9.07 -19.27 -0.19
C LEU A 85 -9.14 -19.94 -1.56
N LYS A 86 -9.45 -21.23 -1.63
CA LYS A 86 -9.69 -21.96 -2.91
C LYS A 86 -10.84 -21.35 -3.68
N GLY A 87 -11.91 -20.92 -3.00
CA GLY A 87 -13.05 -20.24 -3.62
C GLY A 87 -12.64 -18.91 -4.25
N VAL A 88 -11.85 -18.08 -3.55
CA VAL A 88 -11.32 -16.81 -4.09
C VAL A 88 -10.46 -17.06 -5.32
N ILE A 89 -9.56 -18.03 -5.27
CA ILE A 89 -8.71 -18.40 -6.41
C ILE A 89 -9.55 -18.85 -7.62
N ALA A 90 -10.52 -19.70 -7.41
CA ALA A 90 -11.40 -20.19 -8.48
C ALA A 90 -12.20 -19.06 -9.14
N GLU A 91 -12.64 -18.06 -8.36
CA GLU A 91 -13.31 -16.89 -8.90
C GLU A 91 -12.37 -15.97 -9.69
N LEU A 92 -11.13 -15.80 -9.24
CA LEU A 92 -10.12 -15.04 -9.97
C LEU A 92 -9.71 -15.71 -11.28
N GLN A 93 -9.60 -17.03 -11.31
CA GLN A 93 -9.29 -17.80 -12.54
C GLN A 93 -10.36 -17.64 -13.63
N LYS A 94 -11.62 -17.43 -13.25
CA LYS A 94 -12.71 -17.12 -14.19
C LYS A 94 -12.64 -15.71 -14.79
N ARG A 95 -11.76 -14.83 -14.23
CA ARG A 95 -11.64 -13.43 -14.63
C ARG A 95 -10.28 -13.16 -15.28
N PRO A 96 -10.16 -13.30 -16.61
CA PRO A 96 -8.86 -13.21 -17.31
C PRO A 96 -8.19 -11.82 -17.20
N LYS A 97 -8.97 -10.80 -16.83
CA LYS A 97 -8.49 -9.42 -16.61
C LYS A 97 -8.34 -9.07 -15.13
N ALA A 98 -8.23 -10.05 -14.23
CA ALA A 98 -7.98 -9.83 -12.82
C ALA A 98 -6.48 -9.89 -12.51
N ILE A 99 -6.04 -9.00 -11.63
CA ILE A 99 -4.72 -9.05 -10.96
C ILE A 99 -4.96 -9.13 -9.46
N LEU A 100 -4.31 -10.06 -8.80
CA LEU A 100 -4.35 -10.20 -7.35
C LEU A 100 -3.23 -9.37 -6.73
N PHE A 101 -3.56 -8.42 -5.88
CA PHE A 101 -2.60 -7.73 -5.02
C PHE A 101 -2.51 -8.45 -3.68
N ILE A 102 -1.29 -8.79 -3.28
CA ILE A 102 -1.01 -9.44 -2.00
C ILE A 102 0.00 -8.59 -1.26
N ASP A 103 -0.46 -7.91 -0.23
CA ASP A 103 0.45 -7.19 0.67
C ASP A 103 1.20 -8.19 1.54
N GLU A 104 2.45 -7.90 1.86
CA GLU A 104 3.34 -8.78 2.62
C GLU A 104 3.35 -10.24 2.09
N ILE A 105 3.48 -10.40 0.76
CA ILE A 105 3.39 -11.71 0.08
C ILE A 105 4.37 -12.76 0.66
N HIS A 106 5.43 -12.32 1.34
CA HIS A 106 6.37 -13.21 2.03
C HIS A 106 5.70 -14.03 3.13
N THR A 107 4.63 -13.52 3.74
CA THR A 107 3.86 -14.27 4.76
C THR A 107 3.24 -15.53 4.19
N ILE A 108 2.92 -15.54 2.90
CA ILE A 108 2.36 -16.68 2.18
C ILE A 108 3.46 -17.61 1.66
N VAL A 109 4.57 -17.02 1.19
CA VAL A 109 5.64 -17.78 0.53
C VAL A 109 6.62 -18.38 1.52
N GLY A 110 6.92 -17.65 2.60
CA GLY A 110 7.93 -18.02 3.60
C GLY A 110 7.45 -18.86 4.77
N ALA A 111 6.18 -19.09 4.89
CA ALA A 111 5.59 -19.77 6.02
C ALA A 111 5.78 -21.30 5.99
N GLY A 112 7.01 -21.70 6.04
CA GLY A 112 7.33 -23.09 6.23
C GLY A 112 7.85 -23.34 7.63
N ALA A 113 7.07 -23.24 8.70
CA ALA A 113 7.36 -23.91 9.96
C ALA A 113 6.75 -23.32 11.27
N THR A 114 6.23 -22.08 11.33
CA THR A 114 5.99 -21.47 12.64
C THR A 114 4.59 -20.99 12.98
N SER A 115 3.66 -20.94 12.01
CA SER A 115 2.25 -20.63 12.33
C SER A 115 1.29 -21.46 11.47
N SER A 116 0.32 -22.11 12.10
CA SER A 116 -0.58 -23.08 11.44
C SER A 116 -1.41 -22.50 10.28
N GLY A 117 -1.79 -21.23 10.33
CA GLY A 117 -2.62 -20.61 9.28
C GLY A 117 -1.86 -20.16 8.03
N SER A 118 -0.62 -19.72 8.17
CA SER A 118 0.19 -19.24 7.03
C SER A 118 0.74 -20.39 6.17
N MET A 119 0.98 -21.56 6.78
CA MET A 119 1.43 -22.77 6.05
C MET A 119 0.36 -23.24 5.05
N ASP A 120 -0.90 -23.06 5.35
CA ASP A 120 -2.01 -23.51 4.53
C ASP A 120 -2.21 -22.61 3.30
N ALA A 121 -2.10 -21.30 3.49
CA ALA A 121 -2.14 -20.34 2.39
C ALA A 121 -0.99 -20.57 1.38
N SER A 122 0.21 -20.87 1.87
CA SER A 122 1.39 -21.16 1.05
C SER A 122 1.17 -22.38 0.15
N ASN A 123 0.62 -23.46 0.68
CA ASN A 123 0.38 -24.69 -0.07
C ASN A 123 -0.64 -24.51 -1.20
N ILE A 124 -1.56 -23.56 -1.06
CA ILE A 124 -2.60 -23.28 -2.04
C ILE A 124 -2.14 -22.23 -3.07
N LEU A 125 -1.58 -21.12 -2.61
CA LEU A 125 -1.24 -19.98 -3.49
C LEU A 125 0.06 -20.18 -4.27
N LYS A 126 1.07 -20.79 -3.66
CA LYS A 126 2.37 -20.97 -4.30
C LYS A 126 2.31 -21.75 -5.63
N PRO A 127 1.59 -22.89 -5.75
CA PRO A 127 1.42 -23.57 -7.03
C PRO A 127 0.75 -22.69 -8.07
N VAL A 128 -0.31 -21.97 -7.71
CA VAL A 128 -1.08 -21.10 -8.61
C VAL A 128 -0.26 -19.90 -9.10
N LEU A 129 0.53 -19.30 -8.21
CA LEU A 129 1.44 -18.22 -8.57
C LEU A 129 2.61 -18.73 -9.43
N ALA A 130 3.12 -19.92 -9.15
CA ALA A 130 4.21 -20.53 -9.89
C ALA A 130 3.76 -21.01 -11.30
N SER A 131 2.54 -21.50 -11.47
CA SER A 131 1.99 -21.89 -12.78
C SER A 131 1.71 -20.67 -13.66
N GLY A 132 1.39 -19.51 -13.04
CA GLY A 132 1.01 -18.27 -13.74
C GLY A 132 -0.46 -18.28 -14.17
N GLU A 133 -1.29 -19.08 -13.54
CA GLU A 133 -2.74 -19.10 -13.74
C GLU A 133 -3.41 -17.82 -13.29
N ILE A 134 -2.81 -17.13 -12.30
CA ILE A 134 -3.25 -15.83 -11.81
C ILE A 134 -2.09 -14.84 -11.92
N ARG A 135 -2.38 -13.64 -12.41
CA ARG A 135 -1.45 -12.51 -12.36
C ARG A 135 -1.48 -11.92 -10.96
N CYS A 136 -0.29 -11.57 -10.47
CA CYS A 136 -0.14 -11.09 -9.11
C CYS A 136 0.78 -9.86 -9.04
N ILE A 137 0.46 -8.95 -8.12
CA ILE A 137 1.35 -7.92 -7.64
C ILE A 137 1.60 -8.22 -6.18
N GLY A 138 2.85 -8.32 -5.77
CA GLY A 138 3.21 -8.55 -4.37
C GLY A 138 3.88 -7.33 -3.75
N SER A 139 3.90 -7.26 -2.42
CA SER A 139 4.78 -6.38 -1.66
C SER A 139 5.61 -7.18 -0.67
N SER A 140 6.82 -6.72 -0.36
CA SER A 140 7.69 -7.35 0.63
C SER A 140 8.74 -6.35 1.15
N THR A 141 9.43 -6.70 2.23
CA THR A 141 10.64 -6.00 2.65
C THR A 141 11.87 -6.56 1.92
N PHE A 142 13.01 -5.85 1.97
CA PHE A 142 14.26 -6.35 1.38
C PHE A 142 14.71 -7.66 2.01
N GLU A 143 14.64 -7.75 3.32
CA GLU A 143 15.06 -8.95 4.07
C GLU A 143 14.19 -10.15 3.74
N GLU A 144 12.87 -10.00 3.81
CA GLU A 144 11.92 -11.07 3.56
C GLU A 144 11.94 -11.54 2.10
N PHE A 145 12.10 -10.61 1.16
CA PHE A 145 12.26 -10.95 -0.26
C PHE A 145 13.49 -11.82 -0.49
N LYS A 146 14.64 -11.45 0.08
CA LYS A 146 15.88 -12.22 -0.01
C LYS A 146 15.74 -13.60 0.64
N ASN A 147 15.08 -13.67 1.79
CA ASN A 147 14.95 -14.91 2.56
C ASN A 147 13.98 -15.91 1.92
N HIS A 148 12.92 -15.45 1.29
CA HIS A 148 11.82 -16.30 0.84
C HIS A 148 11.70 -16.37 -0.69
N PHE A 149 11.79 -15.25 -1.42
CA PHE A 149 11.60 -15.23 -2.86
C PHE A 149 12.83 -15.63 -3.66
N GLU A 150 14.00 -15.10 -3.33
CA GLU A 150 15.22 -15.39 -4.08
C GLU A 150 15.61 -16.87 -3.99
N LYS A 151 15.31 -17.51 -2.88
CA LYS A 151 15.60 -18.94 -2.64
C LYS A 151 14.63 -19.85 -3.40
N ASP A 152 13.44 -19.36 -3.77
CA ASP A 152 12.45 -20.14 -4.49
C ASP A 152 12.55 -19.92 -6.00
N ARG A 153 13.14 -20.90 -6.70
CA ARG A 153 13.32 -20.84 -8.16
C ARG A 153 12.02 -20.79 -8.95
N ALA A 154 10.92 -21.34 -8.44
CA ALA A 154 9.63 -21.35 -9.13
C ALA A 154 9.02 -19.94 -9.12
N LEU A 155 9.06 -19.25 -7.99
CA LEU A 155 8.58 -17.89 -7.84
C LEU A 155 9.50 -16.87 -8.49
N SER A 156 10.81 -16.97 -8.32
CA SER A 156 11.78 -16.03 -8.90
C SER A 156 11.72 -15.95 -10.44
N ARG A 157 11.26 -17.02 -11.10
CA ARG A 157 11.02 -17.04 -12.56
C ARG A 157 9.72 -16.33 -12.97
N ARG A 158 8.81 -16.09 -12.04
CA ARG A 158 7.50 -15.49 -12.30
C ARG A 158 7.41 -14.05 -11.83
N PHE A 159 8.18 -13.69 -10.82
CA PHE A 159 8.18 -12.36 -10.22
C PHE A 159 9.37 -11.52 -10.65
N GLU A 160 9.13 -10.22 -10.85
CA GLU A 160 10.14 -9.20 -11.12
C GLU A 160 10.19 -8.24 -9.95
N LYS A 161 11.36 -8.08 -9.36
CA LYS A 161 11.61 -7.12 -8.28
C LYS A 161 11.53 -5.69 -8.81
N ILE A 162 10.75 -4.86 -8.13
CA ILE A 162 10.71 -3.41 -8.30
C ILE A 162 11.03 -2.80 -6.94
N GLU A 163 12.16 -2.11 -6.86
CA GLU A 163 12.59 -1.47 -5.63
C GLU A 163 11.83 -0.18 -5.39
N ILE A 164 11.29 -0.03 -4.18
CA ILE A 164 10.60 1.17 -3.71
C ILE A 164 11.46 1.76 -2.60
N MET A 165 12.25 2.75 -2.95
CA MET A 165 13.15 3.42 -2.01
C MET A 165 12.40 4.50 -1.23
N GLU A 166 12.94 4.89 -0.09
CA GLU A 166 12.45 6.06 0.63
C GLU A 166 12.59 7.31 -0.24
N PRO A 167 11.52 8.14 -0.37
CA PRO A 167 11.58 9.35 -1.18
C PRO A 167 12.50 10.40 -0.52
N PRO A 168 13.23 11.20 -1.32
CA PRO A 168 13.99 12.32 -0.78
C PRO A 168 13.07 13.38 -0.16
N VAL A 169 13.60 14.23 0.72
CA VAL A 169 12.83 15.27 1.44
C VAL A 169 12.00 16.14 0.49
N SER A 170 12.56 16.50 -0.66
CA SER A 170 11.86 17.30 -1.66
C SER A 170 10.61 16.63 -2.20
N GLU A 171 10.67 15.32 -2.45
CA GLU A 171 9.53 14.52 -2.90
C GLU A 171 8.53 14.27 -1.75
N THR A 172 9.03 14.02 -0.54
CA THR A 172 8.20 13.91 0.67
C THR A 172 7.35 15.17 0.89
N ILE A 173 7.92 16.36 0.69
CA ILE A 173 7.17 17.62 0.74
C ILE A 173 6.05 17.65 -0.32
N GLN A 174 6.32 17.18 -1.54
CA GLN A 174 5.29 17.13 -2.60
C GLN A 174 4.18 16.11 -2.24
N ILE A 175 4.54 14.97 -1.70
CA ILE A 175 3.58 13.96 -1.20
C ILE A 175 2.67 14.59 -0.15
N LEU A 176 3.24 15.25 0.86
CA LEU A 176 2.47 15.92 1.91
C LEU A 176 1.56 17.02 1.36
N LYS A 177 2.04 17.81 0.39
CA LYS A 177 1.22 18.82 -0.29
C LYS A 177 0.07 18.21 -1.08
N GLY A 178 0.30 17.10 -1.76
CA GLY A 178 -0.73 16.41 -2.53
C GLY A 178 -1.80 15.74 -1.64
N LEU A 179 -1.44 15.35 -0.42
CA LEU A 179 -2.35 14.76 0.55
C LEU A 179 -2.99 15.79 1.49
N ARG A 180 -2.54 17.06 1.47
CA ARG A 180 -2.96 18.14 2.38
C ARG A 180 -4.48 18.20 2.55
N SER A 181 -5.22 18.30 1.46
CA SER A 181 -6.68 18.48 1.48
C SER A 181 -7.40 17.33 2.21
N ARG A 182 -6.90 16.10 2.08
CA ARG A 182 -7.45 14.93 2.78
C ARG A 182 -7.23 15.01 4.29
N TYR A 183 -6.03 15.40 4.69
CA TYR A 183 -5.70 15.58 6.11
C TYR A 183 -6.44 16.77 6.72
N GLU A 184 -6.56 17.89 5.98
CA GLU A 184 -7.31 19.07 6.42
C GLU A 184 -8.79 18.75 6.61
N GLU A 185 -9.40 18.02 5.67
CA GLU A 185 -10.78 17.56 5.76
C GLU A 185 -11.01 16.62 6.95
N HIS A 186 -10.08 15.67 7.16
CA HIS A 186 -10.21 14.68 8.23
C HIS A 186 -10.01 15.28 9.63
N HIS A 187 -9.01 16.14 9.78
CA HIS A 187 -8.63 16.69 11.09
C HIS A 187 -9.26 18.03 11.41
N GLY A 188 -9.87 18.73 10.44
CA GLY A 188 -10.47 20.07 10.63
C GLY A 188 -9.44 21.18 10.86
N TYR A 189 -8.19 20.99 10.44
CA TYR A 189 -7.10 21.97 10.57
C TYR A 189 -6.51 22.30 9.21
N VAL A 190 -5.94 23.51 9.09
CA VAL A 190 -5.26 23.95 7.88
C VAL A 190 -3.74 23.83 8.08
N TYR A 191 -3.06 23.20 7.13
CA TYR A 191 -1.60 23.04 7.16
C TYR A 191 -0.92 24.09 6.28
N THR A 192 -0.02 24.88 6.84
CA THR A 192 0.80 25.83 6.05
C THR A 192 1.91 25.08 5.30
N ASP A 193 2.39 25.66 4.20
CA ASP A 193 3.52 25.09 3.44
C ASP A 193 4.78 24.98 4.30
N SER A 194 5.00 25.94 5.20
CA SER A 194 6.13 25.91 6.14
C SER A 194 6.03 24.76 7.14
N ALA A 195 4.81 24.44 7.61
CA ALA A 195 4.59 23.32 8.53
C ALA A 195 4.86 21.98 7.84
N LEU A 196 4.38 21.78 6.59
CA LEU A 196 4.63 20.58 5.82
C LEU A 196 6.12 20.38 5.50
N LYS A 197 6.82 21.48 5.14
CA LYS A 197 8.26 21.46 4.93
C LYS A 197 9.01 21.09 6.21
N ALA A 198 8.70 21.74 7.32
CA ALA A 198 9.32 21.45 8.61
C ALA A 198 9.07 20.00 9.05
N ALA A 199 7.86 19.47 8.85
CA ALA A 199 7.54 18.09 9.17
C ALA A 199 8.42 17.10 8.38
N ALA A 200 8.59 17.30 7.06
CA ALA A 200 9.44 16.45 6.23
C ALA A 200 10.93 16.55 6.63
N GLU A 201 11.45 17.75 6.87
CA GLU A 201 12.84 17.95 7.26
C GLU A 201 13.15 17.37 8.66
N LEU A 202 12.22 17.50 9.59
CA LEU A 202 12.37 16.97 10.95
C LEU A 202 12.25 15.46 11.00
N SER A 203 11.41 14.84 10.18
CA SER A 203 11.27 13.38 10.15
C SER A 203 12.56 12.67 9.74
N VAL A 204 13.32 13.23 8.81
CA VAL A 204 14.63 12.71 8.43
C VAL A 204 15.67 12.94 9.52
N LYS A 205 15.63 14.11 10.16
CA LYS A 205 16.58 14.45 11.22
C LYS A 205 16.36 13.63 12.50
N TYR A 206 15.11 13.30 12.78
CA TYR A 206 14.69 12.58 13.99
C TYR A 206 13.80 11.39 13.62
N PRO A 207 14.35 10.30 13.06
CA PRO A 207 13.58 9.11 12.74
C PRO A 207 12.96 8.52 14.02
N ILE A 208 11.75 7.98 13.90
CA ILE A 208 10.96 7.45 15.05
C ILE A 208 11.75 6.42 15.85
N THR A 209 12.61 5.64 15.21
CA THR A 209 13.52 4.69 15.86
C THR A 209 14.51 5.36 16.81
N ALA A 210 14.95 6.60 16.52
CA ALA A 210 15.81 7.37 17.40
C ALA A 210 15.02 8.04 18.55
N LEU A 211 13.76 8.42 18.32
CA LEU A 211 12.86 8.97 19.34
C LEU A 211 12.47 7.93 20.40
N ALA A 212 12.26 6.69 20.02
CA ALA A 212 11.96 5.61 20.96
C ALA A 212 13.12 5.35 21.94
N ALA A 213 14.35 5.67 21.54
CA ALA A 213 15.55 5.53 22.39
C ALA A 213 15.81 6.75 23.31
N THR A 214 15.14 7.89 23.10
CA THR A 214 15.43 9.16 23.79
C THR A 214 14.27 9.79 24.56
N THR A 215 13.12 9.14 24.69
CA THR A 215 11.98 9.73 25.40
C THR A 215 12.11 9.57 26.92
N PRO A 216 12.24 10.72 27.66
CA PRO A 216 11.05 11.16 28.39
C PRO A 216 10.69 12.66 28.29
N ALA A 217 11.14 13.41 27.33
CA ALA A 217 11.03 14.89 27.40
C ALA A 217 10.06 15.59 26.44
N MET A 218 9.39 14.91 25.51
CA MET A 218 8.55 15.58 24.49
C MET A 218 7.02 15.49 24.66
N THR A 219 6.54 14.91 25.73
CA THR A 219 5.10 14.89 26.04
C THR A 219 4.55 16.21 26.60
N ALA A 220 5.40 17.21 26.85
CA ALA A 220 4.98 18.47 27.46
C ALA A 220 4.75 19.65 26.50
N ALA A 221 5.02 19.49 25.19
CA ALA A 221 4.94 20.60 24.23
C ALA A 221 3.63 20.64 23.41
N SER A 222 2.69 19.73 23.64
CA SER A 222 1.43 19.65 22.89
C SER A 222 0.21 20.30 23.57
N SER A 223 0.40 21.21 24.51
CA SER A 223 -0.71 21.90 25.18
C SER A 223 -0.87 23.35 24.76
N ASN A 224 -0.79 23.67 23.48
CA ASN A 224 -1.37 24.90 22.98
C ASN A 224 -2.83 24.62 22.58
N PRO A 225 -3.81 25.36 23.18
CA PRO A 225 -5.20 25.20 22.79
C PRO A 225 -5.41 25.61 21.33
N PRO A 226 -6.38 25.00 20.63
CA PRO A 226 -6.67 25.34 19.24
C PRO A 226 -7.03 26.82 19.12
N VAL A 227 -6.41 27.50 18.16
CA VAL A 227 -6.80 28.86 17.77
C VAL A 227 -8.19 28.76 17.19
N LYS A 228 -9.20 29.22 17.95
CA LYS A 228 -10.57 29.36 17.44
C LYS A 228 -10.54 30.39 16.32
N SER A 229 -10.98 29.97 15.13
CA SER A 229 -11.31 30.91 14.06
C SER A 229 -12.43 31.82 14.55
N ASP A 230 -12.15 33.09 14.71
CA ASP A 230 -13.18 34.11 14.92
C ASP A 230 -14.08 34.17 13.67
N THR A 231 -15.22 33.52 13.77
CA THR A 231 -16.32 33.73 12.81
C THR A 231 -16.93 35.10 13.16
N PRO A 232 -17.00 36.07 12.23
CA PRO A 232 -17.63 37.34 12.49
C PRO A 232 -19.11 37.11 12.86
N ALA A 233 -19.50 37.65 14.02
CA ALA A 233 -20.85 37.61 14.50
C ALA A 233 -21.84 38.20 13.47
N ALA A 234 -22.87 37.45 13.15
CA ALA A 234 -24.00 37.88 12.32
C ALA A 234 -24.65 39.10 12.97
N ILE A 235 -24.74 40.21 12.26
CA ILE A 235 -25.45 41.43 12.63
C ILE A 235 -26.94 41.11 12.62
N PRO A 236 -27.70 41.33 13.70
CA PRO A 236 -29.15 41.11 13.67
C PRO A 236 -29.80 42.22 12.86
N ASN A 237 -30.56 41.82 11.84
CA ASN A 237 -31.40 42.70 11.03
C ASN A 237 -32.57 43.19 11.92
N ARG A 238 -32.54 44.48 12.29
CA ARG A 238 -33.70 45.15 12.86
C ARG A 238 -34.71 45.40 11.75
N ALA A 239 -35.81 44.73 11.77
CA ALA A 239 -37.00 45.13 11.03
C ALA A 239 -37.70 46.27 11.79
N THR A 240 -37.80 47.39 11.15
CA THR A 240 -38.69 48.50 11.54
C THR A 240 -39.96 48.46 10.72
N GLY A 241 -41.07 48.68 11.38
CA GLY A 241 -42.34 49.18 10.84
C GLY A 241 -43.36 48.16 10.48
#